data_7fbd2ec48d9e7accb6d2e95f5d74b696
#
_entry.id   7fbd2ec48d9e7accb6d2e95f5d74b696
#
_cell.length_a   1.000
_cell.length_b   1.000
_cell.length_c   1.000
_cell.angle_alpha   90.00
_cell.angle_beta   90.00
_cell.angle_gamma   90.00
#
_symmetry.space_group_name_H-M   'P 1'
#
loop_
_entity.id
_entity.type
_entity.pdbx_description
1 polymer ?
#
loop_
_entity_poly.entity_id
_entity_poly.type
_entity_poly.pdbx_seq_one_letter_code
_entity_poly.pdbx_strand_id
1 'polypeptide(L)'
;MSDTGAQVLASYSIKGGVGKTTLAVNLAAEAARTGVRVLLWDLDPQGAATFALRTKAKVSGGAKALVSADGELAPHIRGTDIAGVDVVPADFSLRLLDVHLDERRHPRRRLAALLEPIAGLYDLVLLDCPAGISLASESIIAAADALVVPTIPSALSARTLEQLAGFLEGLDAPPAVWPCWSMVDRRRALQRRSIAELVLQWPDALATAIPMSSDVERMGAERAPVGSYAPRVQATQAFRALWAEIAQRLWT
;
A
#
# COMPACT_ATOMS: atom_id res chain seq x y z
N MET A 1 -18.98 -16.76 1.08
CA MET A 1 -17.97 -16.89 2.14
C MET A 1 -16.82 -17.66 1.53
N SER A 2 -15.95 -16.92 0.91
CA SER A 2 -14.80 -17.48 0.21
C SER A 2 -13.65 -17.65 1.19
N ASP A 3 -13.17 -18.80 1.14
CA ASP A 3 -11.81 -19.29 1.20
C ASP A 3 -10.78 -18.41 1.93
N THR A 4 -10.21 -19.01 2.90
CA THR A 4 -9.23 -18.69 3.93
C THR A 4 -7.88 -18.12 3.41
N GLY A 5 -7.89 -17.25 2.42
CA GLY A 5 -6.71 -16.54 1.94
C GLY A 5 -6.48 -15.22 2.67
N ALA A 6 -5.22 -14.74 2.69
CA ALA A 6 -4.91 -13.38 3.16
C ALA A 6 -5.65 -12.33 2.32
N GLN A 7 -6.18 -11.28 2.97
CA GLN A 7 -6.66 -10.10 2.25
C GLN A 7 -5.47 -9.33 1.67
N VAL A 8 -5.54 -8.93 0.41
CA VAL A 8 -4.47 -8.18 -0.27
C VAL A 8 -4.89 -6.73 -0.48
N LEU A 9 -4.23 -5.82 0.21
CA LEU A 9 -4.51 -4.39 0.16
C LEU A 9 -3.31 -3.64 -0.46
N ALA A 10 -3.53 -2.88 -1.53
CA ALA A 10 -2.46 -2.09 -2.14
C ALA A 10 -2.57 -0.61 -1.77
N SER A 11 -1.48 -0.03 -1.28
CA SER A 11 -1.34 1.43 -1.15
C SER A 11 -0.88 1.97 -2.49
N TYR A 12 -1.81 2.44 -3.30
CA TYR A 12 -1.57 2.80 -4.70
C TYR A 12 -1.98 4.22 -5.03
N SER A 13 -1.21 4.88 -5.89
CA SER A 13 -1.59 6.14 -6.54
C SER A 13 -0.72 6.36 -7.77
N ILE A 14 -1.31 6.83 -8.85
CA ILE A 14 -0.60 7.26 -10.07
C ILE A 14 0.41 8.37 -9.74
N LYS A 15 0.05 9.24 -8.77
CA LYS A 15 0.86 10.40 -8.37
C LYS A 15 1.92 10.02 -7.33
N GLY A 16 3.15 10.52 -7.50
CA GLY A 16 4.19 10.45 -6.48
C GLY A 16 3.99 11.46 -5.33
N GLY A 17 4.59 11.17 -4.17
CA GLY A 17 4.62 12.10 -3.03
C GLY A 17 3.29 12.29 -2.29
N VAL A 18 2.31 11.40 -2.45
CA VAL A 18 1.00 11.47 -1.79
C VAL A 18 0.93 10.70 -0.47
N GLY A 19 2.00 9.99 -0.08
CA GLY A 19 2.09 9.27 1.18
C GLY A 19 1.79 7.76 1.09
N LYS A 20 1.97 7.10 -0.05
CA LYS A 20 1.76 5.65 -0.22
C LYS A 20 2.53 4.82 0.80
N THR A 21 3.85 4.94 0.83
CA THR A 21 4.73 4.23 1.76
C THR A 21 4.42 4.56 3.22
N THR A 22 4.17 5.84 3.52
CA THR A 22 3.76 6.28 4.85
C THR A 22 2.49 5.56 5.30
N LEU A 23 1.51 5.47 4.40
CA LEU A 23 0.26 4.78 4.64
C LEU A 23 0.48 3.28 4.87
N ALA A 24 1.20 2.61 3.96
CA ALA A 24 1.47 1.18 4.04
C ALA A 24 2.17 0.79 5.35
N VAL A 25 3.24 1.49 5.74
CA VAL A 25 4.00 1.20 6.96
C VAL A 25 3.16 1.42 8.22
N ASN A 26 2.38 2.50 8.29
CA ASN A 26 1.54 2.76 9.48
C ASN A 26 0.34 1.81 9.54
N LEU A 27 -0.30 1.48 8.42
CA LEU A 27 -1.39 0.49 8.41
C LEU A 27 -0.88 -0.90 8.80
N ALA A 28 0.30 -1.32 8.34
CA ALA A 28 0.91 -2.58 8.77
C ALA A 28 1.08 -2.64 10.28
N ALA A 29 1.63 -1.58 10.88
CA ALA A 29 1.84 -1.51 12.32
C ALA A 29 0.52 -1.48 13.12
N GLU A 30 -0.48 -0.72 12.66
CA GLU A 30 -1.77 -0.64 13.36
C GLU A 30 -2.60 -1.92 13.18
N ALA A 31 -2.50 -2.61 12.05
CA ALA A 31 -3.08 -3.93 11.83
C ALA A 31 -2.47 -4.96 12.79
N ALA A 32 -1.15 -5.05 12.84
CA ALA A 32 -0.46 -5.97 13.75
C ALA A 32 -0.77 -5.68 15.23
N ARG A 33 -0.92 -4.41 15.62
CA ARG A 33 -1.34 -4.01 16.96
C ARG A 33 -2.72 -4.56 17.34
N THR A 34 -3.58 -4.84 16.38
CA THR A 34 -4.90 -5.48 16.60
C THR A 34 -4.87 -7.01 16.52
N GLY A 35 -3.69 -7.61 16.38
CA GLY A 35 -3.50 -9.06 16.34
C GLY A 35 -3.51 -9.68 14.93
N VAL A 36 -3.58 -8.85 13.89
CA VAL A 36 -3.53 -9.30 12.48
C VAL A 36 -2.09 -9.65 12.11
N ARG A 37 -1.87 -10.80 11.48
CA ARG A 37 -0.55 -11.20 10.91
C ARG A 37 -0.37 -10.51 9.57
N VAL A 38 0.63 -9.65 9.45
CA VAL A 38 0.83 -8.77 8.30
C VAL A 38 2.11 -9.10 7.54
N LEU A 39 2.00 -9.23 6.23
CA LEU A 39 3.12 -9.16 5.31
C LEU A 39 3.07 -7.80 4.59
N LEU A 40 4.10 -6.98 4.74
CA LEU A 40 4.30 -5.79 3.92
C LEU A 40 5.25 -6.14 2.77
N TRP A 41 4.81 -5.96 1.53
CA TRP A 41 5.68 -6.11 0.37
C TRP A 41 6.02 -4.75 -0.23
N ASP A 42 7.27 -4.35 -0.12
CA ASP A 42 7.80 -3.13 -0.71
C ASP A 42 8.13 -3.37 -2.19
N LEU A 43 7.35 -2.81 -3.07
CA LEU A 43 7.47 -2.95 -4.53
C LEU A 43 8.07 -1.69 -5.20
N ASP A 44 8.36 -0.64 -4.41
CA ASP A 44 9.01 0.57 -4.92
C ASP A 44 10.53 0.38 -4.93
N PRO A 45 11.22 0.54 -6.08
CA PRO A 45 12.69 0.47 -6.17
C PRO A 45 13.43 1.43 -5.22
N GLN A 46 12.75 2.48 -4.73
CA GLN A 46 13.31 3.41 -3.74
C GLN A 46 13.45 2.77 -2.35
N GLY A 47 12.71 1.68 -2.06
CA GLY A 47 12.84 0.91 -0.83
C GLY A 47 12.47 1.70 0.43
N ALA A 48 11.53 2.63 0.33
CA ALA A 48 11.21 3.53 1.45
C ALA A 48 10.53 2.79 2.62
N ALA A 49 9.66 1.80 2.36
CA ALA A 49 9.09 0.96 3.40
C ALA A 49 10.15 0.05 4.03
N THR A 50 11.00 -0.56 3.21
CA THR A 50 12.16 -1.37 3.63
C THR A 50 13.07 -0.58 4.58
N PHE A 51 13.37 0.68 4.22
CA PHE A 51 14.17 1.58 5.06
C PHE A 51 13.46 1.92 6.38
N ALA A 52 12.18 2.28 6.32
CA ALA A 52 11.38 2.64 7.50
C ALA A 52 11.24 1.47 8.49
N LEU A 53 11.25 0.22 8.00
CA LEU A 53 11.19 -1.00 8.82
C LEU A 53 12.59 -1.52 9.23
N ARG A 54 13.66 -0.75 9.04
CA ARG A 54 15.04 -1.10 9.40
C ARG A 54 15.55 -2.39 8.77
N THR A 55 14.93 -2.81 7.68
CA THR A 55 15.26 -4.07 7.00
C THR A 55 16.35 -3.81 5.94
N LYS A 56 17.17 -4.83 5.70
CA LYS A 56 18.22 -4.75 4.67
C LYS A 56 17.59 -4.82 3.28
N ALA A 57 17.82 -3.81 2.45
CA ALA A 57 17.39 -3.75 1.05
C ALA A 57 18.13 -4.83 0.23
N LYS A 58 17.52 -6.01 0.08
CA LYS A 58 18.09 -7.11 -0.70
C LYS A 58 17.02 -8.08 -1.16
N VAL A 59 16.87 -8.22 -2.47
CA VAL A 59 16.12 -9.29 -3.15
C VAL A 59 17.16 -10.28 -3.69
N SER A 60 17.18 -11.51 -3.16
CA SER A 60 18.13 -12.52 -3.61
C SER A 60 17.92 -12.88 -5.08
N GLY A 61 18.95 -12.75 -5.91
CA GLY A 61 18.83 -12.92 -7.36
C GLY A 61 18.14 -11.74 -8.09
N GLY A 62 17.75 -10.69 -7.33
CA GLY A 62 17.10 -9.49 -7.87
C GLY A 62 15.67 -9.74 -8.38
N ALA A 63 15.06 -8.69 -8.94
CA ALA A 63 13.70 -8.72 -9.49
C ALA A 63 13.51 -9.84 -10.54
N LYS A 64 14.53 -10.12 -11.36
CA LYS A 64 14.47 -11.18 -12.37
C LYS A 64 14.22 -12.55 -11.78
N ALA A 65 14.96 -12.92 -10.72
CA ALA A 65 14.78 -14.20 -10.05
C ALA A 65 13.43 -14.27 -9.34
N LEU A 66 13.02 -13.20 -8.68
CA LEU A 66 11.75 -13.11 -7.96
C LEU A 66 10.55 -13.39 -8.90
N VAL A 67 10.50 -12.79 -10.07
CA VAL A 67 9.39 -12.99 -11.02
C VAL A 67 9.65 -14.05 -12.08
N SER A 68 10.71 -14.88 -11.96
CA SER A 68 10.95 -16.01 -12.84
C SER A 68 9.86 -17.08 -12.68
N ALA A 69 9.76 -18.04 -13.62
CA ALA A 69 8.76 -19.10 -13.57
C ALA A 69 8.82 -19.88 -12.23
N ASP A 70 10.05 -20.16 -11.76
CA ASP A 70 10.34 -20.87 -10.51
C ASP A 70 10.57 -19.91 -9.32
N GLY A 71 10.23 -18.62 -9.48
CA GLY A 71 10.38 -17.62 -8.44
C GLY A 71 9.41 -17.84 -7.30
N GLU A 72 9.91 -17.72 -6.08
CA GLU A 72 9.16 -17.87 -4.83
C GLU A 72 9.29 -16.61 -3.97
N LEU A 73 8.24 -16.27 -3.24
CA LEU A 73 8.24 -15.11 -2.34
C LEU A 73 8.81 -15.44 -0.96
N ALA A 74 8.53 -16.63 -0.44
CA ALA A 74 8.90 -17.05 0.91
C ALA A 74 10.39 -16.85 1.27
N PRO A 75 11.37 -17.16 0.40
CA PRO A 75 12.79 -16.96 0.71
C PRO A 75 13.19 -15.48 0.89
N HIS A 76 12.35 -14.56 0.45
CA HIS A 76 12.60 -13.12 0.53
C HIS A 76 11.96 -12.46 1.76
N ILE A 77 11.08 -13.16 2.47
CA ILE A 77 10.40 -12.64 3.67
C ILE A 77 11.42 -12.45 4.80
N ARG A 78 11.33 -11.33 5.50
CA ARG A 78 12.15 -10.96 6.65
C ARG A 78 11.27 -10.50 7.79
N GLY A 79 11.59 -10.92 9.02
CA GLY A 79 11.01 -10.34 10.22
C GLY A 79 11.40 -8.87 10.39
N THR A 80 10.54 -8.10 11.05
CA THR A 80 10.79 -6.70 11.41
C THR A 80 10.86 -6.51 12.93
N ASP A 81 11.23 -5.30 13.37
CA ASP A 81 11.19 -4.91 14.79
C ASP A 81 9.73 -4.71 15.30
N ILE A 82 8.73 -4.85 14.43
CA ILE A 82 7.32 -4.70 14.77
C ILE A 82 6.69 -6.09 14.89
N ALA A 83 6.31 -6.47 16.10
CA ALA A 83 5.67 -7.76 16.34
C ALA A 83 4.43 -7.94 15.44
N GLY A 84 4.35 -9.06 14.73
CA GLY A 84 3.25 -9.37 13.82
C GLY A 84 3.38 -8.76 12.41
N VAL A 85 4.50 -8.08 12.10
CA VAL A 85 4.81 -7.57 10.76
C VAL A 85 6.06 -8.21 10.22
N ASP A 86 5.92 -8.93 9.11
CA ASP A 86 7.03 -9.33 8.26
C ASP A 86 7.08 -8.46 7.00
N VAL A 87 8.23 -8.44 6.32
CA VAL A 87 8.43 -7.64 5.12
C VAL A 87 9.11 -8.43 4.00
N VAL A 88 8.63 -8.27 2.76
CA VAL A 88 9.43 -8.53 1.57
C VAL A 88 10.10 -7.23 1.18
N PRO A 89 11.43 -7.10 1.37
CA PRO A 89 12.12 -5.85 1.14
C PRO A 89 12.28 -5.54 -0.36
N ALA A 90 12.31 -4.27 -0.70
CA ALA A 90 12.74 -3.80 -2.00
C ALA A 90 14.26 -3.68 -2.11
N ASP A 91 14.75 -3.76 -3.32
CA ASP A 91 16.06 -3.26 -3.69
C ASP A 91 16.02 -2.61 -5.09
N PHE A 92 17.16 -2.01 -5.47
CA PHE A 92 17.23 -1.25 -6.73
C PHE A 92 16.98 -2.09 -8.00
N SER A 93 17.03 -3.44 -7.92
CA SER A 93 16.73 -4.30 -9.08
C SER A 93 15.27 -4.20 -9.52
N LEU A 94 14.35 -3.83 -8.60
CA LEU A 94 12.92 -3.65 -8.90
C LEU A 94 12.66 -2.55 -9.95
N ARG A 95 13.61 -1.67 -10.25
CA ARG A 95 13.48 -0.71 -11.38
C ARG A 95 13.30 -1.40 -12.74
N LEU A 96 13.68 -2.68 -12.83
CA LEU A 96 13.55 -3.49 -14.03
C LEU A 96 12.35 -4.46 -13.96
N LEU A 97 11.47 -4.29 -12.97
CA LEU A 97 10.36 -5.22 -12.73
C LEU A 97 9.44 -5.32 -13.97
N ASP A 98 9.12 -4.19 -14.59
CA ASP A 98 8.30 -4.18 -15.82
C ASP A 98 8.91 -5.03 -16.93
N VAL A 99 10.23 -4.88 -17.16
CA VAL A 99 10.96 -5.65 -18.20
C VAL A 99 10.90 -7.14 -17.91
N HIS A 100 11.11 -7.53 -16.66
CA HIS A 100 11.12 -8.95 -16.28
C HIS A 100 9.70 -9.55 -16.23
N LEU A 101 8.69 -8.76 -15.94
CA LEU A 101 7.29 -9.19 -16.03
C LEU A 101 6.87 -9.40 -17.49
N ASP A 102 7.27 -8.50 -18.43
CA ASP A 102 6.93 -8.58 -19.84
C ASP A 102 7.45 -9.89 -20.50
N GLU A 103 8.56 -10.43 -19.98
CA GLU A 103 9.10 -11.73 -20.40
C GLU A 103 8.23 -12.93 -19.95
N ARG A 104 7.17 -12.72 -19.15
CA ARG A 104 6.34 -13.81 -18.60
C ARG A 104 5.10 -14.07 -19.44
N ARG A 105 4.63 -15.31 -19.45
CA ARG A 105 3.43 -15.72 -20.20
C ARG A 105 2.15 -15.00 -19.73
N HIS A 106 2.06 -14.71 -18.42
CA HIS A 106 0.92 -14.03 -17.78
C HIS A 106 1.42 -12.92 -16.86
N PRO A 107 1.96 -11.82 -17.40
CA PRO A 107 2.67 -10.81 -16.62
C PRO A 107 1.79 -10.18 -15.53
N ARG A 108 0.52 -9.88 -15.85
CA ARG A 108 -0.44 -9.26 -14.91
C ARG A 108 -0.83 -10.15 -13.73
N ARG A 109 -0.73 -11.48 -13.87
CA ARG A 109 -1.07 -12.44 -12.81
C ARG A 109 0.14 -12.89 -11.99
N ARG A 110 1.34 -12.41 -12.35
CA ARG A 110 2.56 -12.97 -11.74
C ARG A 110 2.68 -12.67 -10.25
N LEU A 111 2.36 -11.46 -9.80
CA LEU A 111 2.44 -11.11 -8.38
C LEU A 111 1.38 -11.86 -7.56
N ALA A 112 0.17 -12.01 -8.06
CA ALA A 112 -0.85 -12.84 -7.42
C ALA A 112 -0.36 -14.30 -7.23
N ALA A 113 0.20 -14.90 -8.28
CA ALA A 113 0.74 -16.27 -8.21
C ALA A 113 1.90 -16.41 -7.19
N LEU A 114 2.67 -15.35 -6.92
CA LEU A 114 3.70 -15.34 -5.88
C LEU A 114 3.12 -15.28 -4.46
N LEU A 115 1.92 -14.74 -4.30
CA LEU A 115 1.24 -14.65 -3.01
C LEU A 115 0.48 -15.93 -2.63
N GLU A 116 -0.02 -16.70 -3.61
CA GLU A 116 -0.80 -17.92 -3.37
C GLU A 116 -0.14 -18.90 -2.37
N PRO A 117 1.17 -19.25 -2.49
CA PRO A 117 1.79 -20.23 -1.59
C PRO A 117 1.91 -19.78 -0.13
N ILE A 118 1.84 -18.45 0.11
CA ILE A 118 2.00 -17.86 1.44
C ILE A 118 0.69 -17.34 2.04
N ALA A 119 -0.42 -17.42 1.31
CA ALA A 119 -1.71 -16.85 1.70
C ALA A 119 -2.21 -17.35 3.08
N GLY A 120 -1.90 -18.59 3.48
CA GLY A 120 -2.28 -19.13 4.78
C GLY A 120 -1.41 -18.69 5.96
N LEU A 121 -0.27 -18.01 5.70
CA LEU A 121 0.66 -17.57 6.75
C LEU A 121 0.27 -16.22 7.34
N TYR A 122 -0.44 -15.40 6.58
CA TYR A 122 -0.81 -14.03 6.91
C TYR A 122 -2.33 -13.83 6.82
N ASP A 123 -2.83 -12.86 7.56
CA ASP A 123 -4.23 -12.44 7.48
C ASP A 123 -4.38 -11.26 6.52
N LEU A 124 -3.29 -10.46 6.39
CA LEU A 124 -3.23 -9.27 5.53
C LEU A 124 -1.90 -9.21 4.79
N VAL A 125 -1.95 -8.98 3.48
CA VAL A 125 -0.80 -8.57 2.67
C VAL A 125 -0.99 -7.10 2.29
N LEU A 126 -0.02 -6.26 2.65
CA LEU A 126 0.03 -4.86 2.22
C LEU A 126 1.07 -4.69 1.12
N LEU A 127 0.66 -4.15 -0.02
CA LEU A 127 1.54 -3.85 -1.14
C LEU A 127 1.86 -2.35 -1.13
N ASP A 128 3.13 -1.98 -0.89
CA ASP A 128 3.61 -0.60 -1.08
C ASP A 128 4.04 -0.41 -2.52
N CYS A 129 3.31 0.40 -3.25
CA CYS A 129 3.38 0.47 -4.71
C CYS A 129 4.25 1.63 -5.19
N PRO A 130 5.01 1.47 -6.29
CA PRO A 130 5.62 2.59 -6.99
C PRO A 130 4.55 3.56 -7.52
N ALA A 131 4.94 4.76 -7.90
CA ALA A 131 4.05 5.70 -8.57
C ALA A 131 3.95 5.41 -10.07
N GLY A 132 2.81 5.76 -10.67
CA GLY A 132 2.61 5.66 -12.13
C GLY A 132 1.78 4.45 -12.54
N ILE A 133 1.53 4.36 -13.84
CA ILE A 133 0.87 3.22 -14.51
C ILE A 133 1.94 2.48 -15.30
N SER A 134 2.16 1.23 -15.00
CA SER A 134 3.14 0.37 -15.64
C SER A 134 2.69 -1.09 -15.55
N LEU A 135 3.37 -2.01 -16.21
CA LEU A 135 3.07 -3.44 -16.12
C LEU A 135 3.18 -3.97 -14.68
N ALA A 136 4.13 -3.46 -13.89
CA ALA A 136 4.24 -3.78 -12.47
C ALA A 136 2.98 -3.31 -11.71
N SER A 137 2.52 -2.08 -11.93
CA SER A 137 1.29 -1.59 -11.29
C SER A 137 0.05 -2.37 -11.73
N GLU A 138 -0.04 -2.80 -12.99
CA GLU A 138 -1.10 -3.68 -13.48
C GLU A 138 -1.09 -5.04 -12.75
N SER A 139 0.11 -5.61 -12.56
CA SER A 139 0.28 -6.88 -11.82
C SER A 139 -0.06 -6.74 -10.33
N ILE A 140 0.29 -5.59 -9.71
CA ILE A 140 -0.09 -5.26 -8.33
C ILE A 140 -1.61 -5.15 -8.19
N ILE A 141 -2.24 -4.39 -9.08
CA ILE A 141 -3.69 -4.16 -9.09
C ILE A 141 -4.44 -5.49 -9.28
N ALA A 142 -3.95 -6.36 -10.17
CA ALA A 142 -4.54 -7.68 -10.41
C ALA A 142 -4.37 -8.65 -9.21
N ALA A 143 -3.46 -8.37 -8.29
CA ALA A 143 -3.24 -9.15 -7.07
C ALA A 143 -4.03 -8.61 -5.87
N ALA A 144 -4.55 -7.39 -5.94
CA ALA A 144 -5.17 -6.71 -4.82
C ALA A 144 -6.69 -6.95 -4.76
N ASP A 145 -7.23 -7.16 -3.56
CA ASP A 145 -8.68 -7.15 -3.29
C ASP A 145 -9.21 -5.71 -3.21
N ALA A 146 -8.37 -4.80 -2.67
CA ALA A 146 -8.71 -3.38 -2.61
C ALA A 146 -7.47 -2.48 -2.76
N LEU A 147 -7.69 -1.27 -3.29
CA LEU A 147 -6.71 -0.19 -3.37
C LEU A 147 -7.06 0.88 -2.34
N VAL A 148 -6.18 1.14 -1.39
CA VAL A 148 -6.24 2.38 -0.60
C VAL A 148 -5.44 3.44 -1.34
N VAL A 149 -6.13 4.52 -1.74
CA VAL A 149 -5.57 5.55 -2.61
C VAL A 149 -5.34 6.84 -1.83
N PRO A 150 -4.12 7.07 -1.29
CA PRO A 150 -3.82 8.31 -0.59
C PRO A 150 -3.97 9.51 -1.52
N THR A 151 -4.82 10.44 -1.12
CA THR A 151 -5.28 11.55 -1.94
C THR A 151 -5.11 12.87 -1.18
N ILE A 152 -4.23 13.74 -1.68
CA ILE A 152 -4.13 15.12 -1.16
C ILE A 152 -5.32 15.91 -1.70
N PRO A 153 -6.16 16.53 -0.84
CA PRO A 153 -7.36 17.21 -1.29
C PRO A 153 -7.05 18.38 -2.22
N SER A 154 -7.28 18.20 -3.52
CA SER A 154 -7.08 19.23 -4.56
C SER A 154 -7.80 18.86 -5.86
N ALA A 155 -8.06 19.83 -6.73
CA ALA A 155 -8.64 19.59 -8.05
C ALA A 155 -7.78 18.63 -8.92
N LEU A 156 -6.45 18.70 -8.79
CA LEU A 156 -5.56 17.78 -9.52
C LEU A 156 -5.71 16.34 -9.04
N SER A 157 -6.02 16.14 -7.76
CA SER A 157 -6.24 14.79 -7.22
C SER A 157 -7.56 14.18 -7.70
N ALA A 158 -8.61 15.00 -7.90
CA ALA A 158 -9.84 14.55 -8.54
C ALA A 158 -9.55 13.93 -9.92
N ARG A 159 -8.81 14.67 -10.76
CA ARG A 159 -8.39 14.18 -12.07
C ARG A 159 -7.56 12.88 -12.00
N THR A 160 -6.70 12.75 -11.00
CA THR A 160 -5.90 11.53 -10.81
C THR A 160 -6.77 10.33 -10.44
N LEU A 161 -7.79 10.52 -9.62
CA LEU A 161 -8.75 9.47 -9.29
C LEU A 161 -9.61 9.08 -10.51
N GLU A 162 -10.06 10.04 -11.31
CA GLU A 162 -10.78 9.79 -12.57
C GLU A 162 -9.91 8.99 -13.55
N GLN A 163 -8.63 9.32 -13.69
CA GLN A 163 -7.69 8.56 -14.51
C GLN A 163 -7.52 7.12 -14.02
N LEU A 164 -7.46 6.93 -12.70
CA LEU A 164 -7.40 5.60 -12.10
C LEU A 164 -8.69 4.82 -12.38
N ALA A 165 -9.85 5.41 -12.20
CA ALA A 165 -11.14 4.76 -12.49
C ALA A 165 -11.22 4.32 -13.95
N GLY A 166 -10.92 5.23 -14.89
CA GLY A 166 -10.93 4.90 -16.33
C GLY A 166 -9.95 3.79 -16.71
N PHE A 167 -8.80 3.69 -15.98
CA PHE A 167 -7.88 2.58 -16.17
C PHE A 167 -8.48 1.25 -15.65
N LEU A 168 -9.15 1.26 -14.50
CA LEU A 168 -9.74 0.07 -13.87
C LEU A 168 -10.98 -0.45 -14.62
N GLU A 169 -11.74 0.41 -15.28
CA GLU A 169 -12.90 0.02 -16.11
C GLU A 169 -12.52 -0.97 -17.24
N GLY A 170 -11.26 -0.98 -17.66
CA GLY A 170 -10.73 -1.94 -18.65
C GLY A 170 -10.37 -3.31 -18.10
N LEU A 171 -10.54 -3.56 -16.80
CA LEU A 171 -10.20 -4.83 -16.15
C LEU A 171 -11.45 -5.72 -15.99
N ASP A 172 -11.30 -7.03 -16.17
CA ASP A 172 -12.40 -8.00 -16.01
C ASP A 172 -12.92 -8.06 -14.55
N ALA A 173 -12.01 -7.91 -13.58
CA ALA A 173 -12.31 -7.92 -12.15
C ALA A 173 -11.48 -6.84 -11.43
N PRO A 174 -11.94 -5.58 -11.45
CA PRO A 174 -11.24 -4.51 -10.76
C PRO A 174 -11.34 -4.65 -9.25
N PRO A 175 -10.27 -4.34 -8.48
CA PRO A 175 -10.32 -4.27 -7.04
C PRO A 175 -11.21 -3.12 -6.56
N ALA A 176 -11.69 -3.20 -5.32
CA ALA A 176 -12.36 -2.07 -4.68
C ALA A 176 -11.40 -0.86 -4.58
N VAL A 177 -11.93 0.36 -4.76
CA VAL A 177 -11.12 1.60 -4.68
C VAL A 177 -11.57 2.43 -3.50
N TRP A 178 -10.68 2.65 -2.55
CA TRP A 178 -10.93 3.43 -1.33
C TRP A 178 -10.02 4.65 -1.26
N PRO A 179 -10.41 5.80 -1.82
CA PRO A 179 -9.67 7.05 -1.62
C PRO A 179 -9.56 7.38 -0.14
N CYS A 180 -8.36 7.75 0.34
CA CYS A 180 -8.15 8.21 1.70
C CYS A 180 -7.46 9.57 1.71
N TRP A 181 -7.92 10.46 2.57
CA TRP A 181 -7.45 11.84 2.61
C TRP A 181 -6.09 11.91 3.31
N SER A 182 -5.07 12.30 2.56
CA SER A 182 -3.68 12.40 3.02
C SER A 182 -3.21 13.85 3.11
N MET A 183 -2.33 14.14 4.07
CA MET A 183 -1.70 15.46 4.26
C MET A 183 -2.74 16.59 4.42
N VAL A 184 -3.81 16.34 5.18
CA VAL A 184 -4.91 17.27 5.34
C VAL A 184 -4.54 18.38 6.34
N ASP A 185 -4.57 19.63 5.89
CA ASP A 185 -4.57 20.82 6.76
C ASP A 185 -6.01 21.37 6.85
N ARG A 186 -6.68 21.05 7.96
CA ARG A 186 -8.08 21.47 8.19
C ARG A 186 -8.28 22.99 8.25
N ARG A 187 -7.21 23.76 8.41
CA ARG A 187 -7.27 25.24 8.38
C ARG A 187 -7.48 25.77 6.96
N ARG A 188 -7.08 25.00 5.93
CA ARG A 188 -7.22 25.38 4.53
C ARG A 188 -8.65 25.17 4.03
N ALA A 189 -9.38 26.26 3.81
CA ALA A 189 -10.76 26.22 3.31
C ALA A 189 -10.87 25.47 1.97
N LEU A 190 -9.88 25.63 1.08
CA LEU A 190 -9.83 24.95 -0.21
C LEU A 190 -9.80 23.43 -0.05
N GLN A 191 -8.99 22.88 0.88
CA GLN A 191 -8.96 21.44 1.10
C GLN A 191 -10.27 20.89 1.65
N ARG A 192 -10.91 21.61 2.60
CA ARG A 192 -12.23 21.22 3.12
C ARG A 192 -13.28 21.15 2.01
N ARG A 193 -13.28 22.15 1.11
CA ARG A 193 -14.18 22.16 -0.05
C ARG A 193 -13.88 20.99 -1.00
N SER A 194 -12.60 20.77 -1.35
CA SER A 194 -12.21 19.65 -2.22
C SER A 194 -12.61 18.29 -1.63
N ILE A 195 -12.47 18.08 -0.33
CA ILE A 195 -12.94 16.83 0.33
C ILE A 195 -14.45 16.69 0.17
N ALA A 196 -15.23 17.74 0.45
CA ALA A 196 -16.68 17.70 0.34
C ALA A 196 -17.16 17.37 -1.09
N GLU A 197 -16.50 17.93 -2.10
CA GLU A 197 -16.77 17.67 -3.52
C GLU A 197 -16.39 16.22 -3.91
N LEU A 198 -15.21 15.77 -3.48
CA LEU A 198 -14.71 14.42 -3.81
C LEU A 198 -15.49 13.30 -3.14
N VAL A 199 -15.97 13.49 -1.91
CA VAL A 199 -16.81 12.49 -1.22
C VAL A 199 -18.12 12.24 -1.99
N LEU A 200 -18.68 13.24 -2.64
CA LEU A 200 -19.89 13.07 -3.48
C LEU A 200 -19.61 12.26 -4.74
N GLN A 201 -18.41 12.38 -5.30
CA GLN A 201 -17.99 11.64 -6.50
C GLN A 201 -17.49 10.23 -6.18
N TRP A 202 -16.96 10.04 -4.96
CA TRP A 202 -16.37 8.78 -4.49
C TRP A 202 -17.02 8.35 -3.18
N PRO A 203 -18.21 7.72 -3.24
CA PRO A 203 -18.94 7.30 -2.03
C PRO A 203 -18.15 6.30 -1.17
N ASP A 204 -17.27 5.52 -1.81
CA ASP A 204 -16.40 4.55 -1.14
C ASP A 204 -15.13 5.18 -0.54
N ALA A 205 -14.97 6.52 -0.60
CA ALA A 205 -13.87 7.18 0.08
C ALA A 205 -13.93 6.92 1.59
N LEU A 206 -12.74 6.71 2.18
CA LEU A 206 -12.61 6.53 3.62
C LEU A 206 -12.89 7.86 4.33
N ALA A 207 -13.64 7.80 5.41
CA ALA A 207 -14.03 9.01 6.16
C ALA A 207 -12.85 9.60 6.95
N THR A 208 -11.91 8.73 7.33
CA THR A 208 -10.74 9.12 8.11
C THR A 208 -9.74 9.90 7.26
N ALA A 209 -9.27 11.04 7.78
CA ALA A 209 -8.26 11.87 7.13
C ALA A 209 -6.95 11.88 7.93
N ILE A 210 -5.83 11.63 7.23
CA ILE A 210 -4.49 11.72 7.81
C ILE A 210 -4.03 13.18 7.76
N PRO A 211 -3.75 13.80 8.91
CA PRO A 211 -3.32 15.19 8.96
C PRO A 211 -1.91 15.38 8.39
N MET A 212 -1.64 16.57 7.85
CA MET A 212 -0.27 17.03 7.66
C MET A 212 0.39 17.18 9.04
N SER A 213 1.52 16.49 9.26
CA SER A 213 2.14 16.40 10.58
C SER A 213 3.65 16.24 10.48
N SER A 214 4.39 17.05 11.24
CA SER A 214 5.83 16.91 11.40
C SER A 214 6.23 15.57 12.04
N ASP A 215 5.35 14.99 12.87
CA ASP A 215 5.60 13.65 13.42
C ASP A 215 5.62 12.59 12.29
N VAL A 216 4.75 12.72 11.28
CA VAL A 216 4.76 11.84 10.10
C VAL A 216 6.03 12.06 9.27
N GLU A 217 6.48 13.30 9.08
CA GLU A 217 7.72 13.61 8.36
C GLU A 217 8.96 13.01 9.04
N ARG A 218 8.95 12.89 10.38
CA ARG A 218 10.02 12.26 11.15
C ARG A 218 10.18 10.76 10.93
N MET A 219 9.22 10.06 10.31
CA MET A 219 9.31 8.61 10.04
C MET A 219 10.63 8.21 9.36
N GLY A 220 11.14 9.04 8.44
CA GLY A 220 12.41 8.79 7.77
C GLY A 220 13.62 8.84 8.72
N ALA A 221 13.62 9.76 9.68
CA ALA A 221 14.67 9.87 10.69
C ALA A 221 14.55 8.79 11.77
N GLU A 222 13.35 8.55 12.27
CA GLU A 222 13.05 7.54 13.30
C GLU A 222 13.15 6.11 12.75
N ARG A 223 12.98 5.92 11.44
CA ARG A 223 12.90 4.61 10.77
C ARG A 223 11.94 3.68 11.50
N ALA A 224 10.72 4.16 11.69
CA ALA A 224 9.65 3.47 12.41
C ALA A 224 8.28 4.07 12.05
N PRO A 225 7.17 3.32 12.17
CA PRO A 225 5.83 3.88 12.08
C PRO A 225 5.57 4.91 13.18
N VAL A 226 4.73 5.90 12.92
CA VAL A 226 4.49 7.04 13.84
C VAL A 226 4.06 6.56 15.24
N GLY A 227 3.25 5.50 15.30
CA GLY A 227 2.77 4.94 16.55
C GLY A 227 3.85 4.43 17.50
N SER A 228 5.04 4.09 16.99
CA SER A 228 6.15 3.56 17.79
C SER A 228 6.87 4.64 18.60
N TYR A 229 6.97 5.87 18.11
CA TYR A 229 7.69 6.96 18.79
C TYR A 229 6.79 8.11 19.22
N ALA A 230 5.60 8.24 18.63
CA ALA A 230 4.63 9.28 18.95
C ALA A 230 3.20 8.72 19.13
N PRO A 231 2.96 7.83 20.13
CA PRO A 231 1.72 7.05 20.24
C PRO A 231 0.48 7.89 20.56
N ARG A 232 0.62 9.13 21.01
CA ARG A 232 -0.47 10.01 21.47
C ARG A 232 -0.80 11.14 20.52
N VAL A 233 -0.02 11.33 19.43
CA VAL A 233 -0.24 12.43 18.49
C VAL A 233 -1.48 12.18 17.61
N GLN A 234 -2.03 13.26 17.05
CA GLN A 234 -3.21 13.21 16.20
C GLN A 234 -3.02 12.29 14.98
N ALA A 235 -1.82 12.29 14.38
CA ALA A 235 -1.51 11.44 13.24
C ALA A 235 -1.62 9.94 13.59
N THR A 236 -1.10 9.51 14.74
CA THR A 236 -1.23 8.12 15.22
C THR A 236 -2.70 7.74 15.43
N GLN A 237 -3.48 8.64 16.05
CA GLN A 237 -4.91 8.40 16.23
C GLN A 237 -5.64 8.26 14.88
N ALA A 238 -5.24 9.07 13.89
CA ALA A 238 -5.80 9.00 12.55
C ALA A 238 -5.46 7.68 11.85
N PHE A 239 -4.22 7.17 11.96
CA PHE A 239 -3.86 5.86 11.40
C PHE A 239 -4.63 4.70 12.08
N ARG A 240 -4.85 4.78 13.39
CA ARG A 240 -5.68 3.81 14.14
C ARG A 240 -7.12 3.81 13.65
N ALA A 241 -7.71 5.00 13.51
CA ALA A 241 -9.08 5.14 13.02
C ALA A 241 -9.20 4.66 11.57
N LEU A 242 -8.22 4.99 10.72
CA LEU A 242 -8.18 4.56 9.33
C LEU A 242 -8.07 3.03 9.22
N TRP A 243 -7.20 2.41 10.04
CA TRP A 243 -7.13 0.96 10.08
C TRP A 243 -8.44 0.31 10.52
N ALA A 244 -9.08 0.84 11.56
CA ALA A 244 -10.37 0.31 12.03
C ALA A 244 -11.45 0.38 10.94
N GLU A 245 -11.49 1.46 10.16
CA GLU A 245 -12.41 1.64 9.03
C GLU A 245 -12.11 0.65 7.89
N ILE A 246 -10.84 0.45 7.55
CA ILE A 246 -10.40 -0.52 6.54
C ILE A 246 -10.71 -1.95 6.98
N ALA A 247 -10.37 -2.30 8.22
CA ALA A 247 -10.60 -3.63 8.77
C ALA A 247 -12.10 -4.01 8.73
N GLN A 248 -12.97 -3.07 9.04
CA GLN A 248 -14.41 -3.29 8.91
C GLN A 248 -14.81 -3.64 7.47
N ARG A 249 -14.21 -3.02 6.45
CA ARG A 249 -14.53 -3.29 5.04
C ARG A 249 -13.92 -4.59 4.51
N LEU A 250 -12.77 -5.00 5.04
CA LEU A 250 -12.08 -6.21 4.59
C LEU A 250 -12.72 -7.48 5.12
N TRP A 251 -13.30 -7.43 6.34
CA TRP A 251 -13.80 -8.63 7.03
C TRP A 251 -15.30 -8.58 7.37
N THR A 252 -16.08 -7.72 6.67
CA THR A 252 -17.55 -7.75 6.69
C THR A 252 -18.08 -8.46 5.48
#